data_a70234162ed1afa58baa9d2981e3b842
#
_entry.id   a70234162ed1afa58baa9d2981e3b842
#
_cell.length_a   1.000
_cell.length_b   1.000
_cell.length_c   1.000
_cell.angle_alpha   90.00
_cell.angle_beta   90.00
_cell.angle_gamma   90.00
#
_symmetry.space_group_name_H-M   'P 1'
#
loop_
_entity.id
_entity.type
_entity.pdbx_description
1 polymer ?
#
loop_
_entity_poly.entity_id
_entity_poly.type
_entity_poly.pdbx_seq_one_letter_code
_entity_poly.pdbx_strand_id
1 'polypeptide(L)'
;QYGREKLRQRLQAIAQAQGLVCPGSGEHLQDARFRNLTLITTLGTVPIRAHYGYDRQAKRWTFAVRDLWGLATGQEISPELEQQLGYTATECGSYKKAQQMAGSWGVQIGSTTIHKHVQRLGRQAQRQQELRTQEALNPATRAEVMRQAQAQAPNALQEYNLIISIDAWKGRERGEAWGLKPAEAPGDRFQWRDLKLAVIYRLDQLVEKAPSSADPATRPRREILQKFWVAAPSGTAPEEFGRHVHAQALRRGMAHAKYVFLVCDGAVWIWNIIQDRFQDAIKELDFYHGSEHLWAVARDLYPQPEQARAWVEPLLHQLRHGQEANVVETLESLPQAVRDLGGVLSELVRREIRYFQNHREHLHYQDNAAKGFPVGSGVMESGCSQFQNR
;
A
#
# COMPACT_ATOMS: atom_id res chain seq x y z
N GLN A 1 -35.34 -0.83 -14.14
CA GLN A 1 -36.58 -0.99 -13.36
C GLN A 1 -36.93 -2.45 -13.16
N TYR A 2 -36.93 -3.30 -14.20
CA TYR A 2 -37.25 -4.74 -14.14
C TYR A 2 -36.31 -5.52 -13.19
N GLY A 3 -35.00 -5.36 -13.26
CA GLY A 3 -34.04 -6.04 -12.40
C GLY A 3 -34.23 -5.71 -10.91
N ARG A 4 -34.51 -4.43 -10.62
CA ARG A 4 -34.78 -3.97 -9.24
C ARG A 4 -36.06 -4.59 -8.67
N GLU A 5 -37.11 -4.71 -9.47
CA GLU A 5 -38.35 -5.34 -9.01
C GLU A 5 -38.20 -6.85 -8.78
N LYS A 6 -37.48 -7.58 -9.64
CA LYS A 6 -37.13 -8.98 -9.39
C LYS A 6 -36.29 -9.17 -8.14
N LEU A 7 -35.30 -8.28 -7.92
CA LEU A 7 -34.50 -8.30 -6.68
C LEU A 7 -35.40 -8.09 -5.47
N ARG A 8 -36.30 -7.11 -5.51
CA ARG A 8 -37.26 -6.82 -4.42
C ARG A 8 -38.10 -8.06 -4.07
N GLN A 9 -38.67 -8.75 -5.09
CA GLN A 9 -39.47 -9.94 -4.88
C GLN A 9 -38.67 -11.07 -4.23
N ARG A 10 -37.45 -11.33 -4.67
CA ARG A 10 -36.57 -12.34 -4.09
C ARG A 10 -36.20 -12.02 -2.65
N LEU A 11 -35.77 -10.79 -2.39
CA LEU A 11 -35.42 -10.36 -1.03
C LEU A 11 -36.60 -10.39 -0.09
N GLN A 12 -37.79 -10.03 -0.56
CA GLN A 12 -39.05 -10.11 0.23
C GLN A 12 -39.36 -11.56 0.58
N ALA A 13 -39.24 -12.50 -0.35
CA ALA A 13 -39.48 -13.92 -0.09
C ALA A 13 -38.49 -14.47 0.96
N ILE A 14 -37.20 -14.12 0.86
CA ILE A 14 -36.17 -14.51 1.82
C ILE A 14 -36.47 -13.90 3.20
N ALA A 15 -36.87 -12.63 3.26
CA ALA A 15 -37.19 -11.95 4.53
C ALA A 15 -38.40 -12.59 5.23
N GLN A 16 -39.38 -13.08 4.46
CA GLN A 16 -40.51 -13.80 4.99
C GLN A 16 -40.12 -15.20 5.50
N ALA A 17 -39.29 -15.92 4.75
CA ALA A 17 -38.81 -17.25 5.12
C ALA A 17 -37.88 -17.22 6.36
N GLN A 18 -37.11 -16.15 6.57
CA GLN A 18 -36.23 -15.99 7.74
C GLN A 18 -36.97 -15.92 9.07
N GLY A 19 -38.19 -15.39 9.07
CA GLY A 19 -38.98 -15.26 10.28
C GLY A 19 -38.33 -14.36 11.35
N LEU A 20 -38.37 -14.83 12.62
CA LEU A 20 -37.90 -14.09 13.79
C LEU A 20 -36.44 -14.43 14.19
N VAL A 21 -35.83 -15.46 13.60
CA VAL A 21 -34.51 -15.92 14.01
C VAL A 21 -33.43 -14.98 13.47
N CYS A 22 -32.58 -14.50 14.36
CA CYS A 22 -31.38 -13.74 13.97
C CYS A 22 -30.25 -14.71 13.59
N PRO A 23 -29.75 -14.73 12.35
CA PRO A 23 -28.72 -15.68 11.93
C PRO A 23 -27.41 -15.51 12.69
N GLY A 24 -27.10 -14.30 13.15
CA GLY A 24 -25.85 -14.00 13.87
C GLY A 24 -25.84 -14.58 15.29
N SER A 25 -26.99 -14.57 16.00
CA SER A 25 -27.11 -15.11 17.36
C SER A 25 -27.78 -16.46 17.42
N GLY A 26 -28.55 -16.86 16.42
CA GLY A 26 -29.41 -18.04 16.45
C GLY A 26 -30.65 -17.90 17.35
N GLU A 27 -30.85 -16.76 18.02
CA GLU A 27 -31.95 -16.50 18.92
C GLU A 27 -33.13 -15.81 18.21
N HIS A 28 -34.33 -15.95 18.82
CA HIS A 28 -35.49 -15.22 18.38
C HIS A 28 -35.46 -13.77 18.85
N LEU A 29 -35.72 -12.85 17.93
CA LEU A 29 -35.85 -11.44 18.24
C LEU A 29 -37.02 -11.20 19.18
N GLN A 30 -36.81 -10.43 20.25
CA GLN A 30 -37.82 -10.01 21.18
C GLN A 30 -38.59 -8.79 20.72
N ASP A 31 -39.84 -8.63 21.14
CA ASP A 31 -40.70 -7.50 20.77
C ASP A 31 -40.75 -7.24 19.27
N ALA A 32 -40.61 -8.30 18.49
CA ALA A 32 -40.45 -8.23 17.04
C ALA A 32 -41.78 -7.86 16.36
N ARG A 33 -41.64 -6.98 15.38
CA ARG A 33 -42.75 -6.55 14.51
C ARG A 33 -42.21 -6.33 13.08
N PHE A 34 -43.10 -6.45 12.11
CA PHE A 34 -42.78 -6.10 10.73
C PHE A 34 -42.54 -4.60 10.59
N ARG A 35 -41.38 -4.26 10.06
CA ARG A 35 -41.00 -2.89 9.70
C ARG A 35 -40.50 -2.81 8.25
N ASN A 36 -40.63 -1.64 7.68
CA ASN A 36 -40.03 -1.35 6.39
C ASN A 36 -38.50 -1.25 6.55
N LEU A 37 -37.79 -1.99 5.72
CA LEU A 37 -36.35 -1.94 5.56
C LEU A 37 -36.08 -1.37 4.16
N THR A 38 -35.36 -0.29 4.08
CA THR A 38 -34.95 0.33 2.81
C THR A 38 -33.52 -0.06 2.51
N LEU A 39 -33.34 -1.04 1.62
CA LEU A 39 -32.02 -1.51 1.21
C LEU A 39 -31.54 -0.72 -0.01
N ILE A 40 -30.35 -0.15 0.09
CA ILE A 40 -29.67 0.54 -1.02
C ILE A 40 -28.75 -0.47 -1.70
N THR A 41 -28.96 -0.69 -2.99
CA THR A 41 -28.24 -1.70 -3.80
C THR A 41 -27.64 -1.07 -5.06
N THR A 42 -26.82 -1.81 -5.78
CA THR A 42 -26.30 -1.41 -7.10
C THR A 42 -27.41 -1.21 -8.15
N LEU A 43 -28.61 -1.74 -7.92
CA LEU A 43 -29.78 -1.53 -8.77
C LEU A 43 -30.70 -0.38 -8.27
N GLY A 44 -30.25 0.36 -7.26
CA GLY A 44 -31.01 1.43 -6.61
C GLY A 44 -31.65 0.98 -5.29
N THR A 45 -32.58 1.79 -4.80
CA THR A 45 -33.26 1.57 -3.51
C THR A 45 -34.36 0.53 -3.63
N VAL A 46 -34.33 -0.45 -2.74
CA VAL A 46 -35.29 -1.59 -2.69
C VAL A 46 -35.99 -1.60 -1.35
N PRO A 47 -37.29 -1.25 -1.27
CA PRO A 47 -38.07 -1.36 -0.06
C PRO A 47 -38.53 -2.80 0.13
N ILE A 48 -38.40 -3.34 1.36
CA ILE A 48 -38.88 -4.65 1.78
C ILE A 48 -39.44 -4.55 3.17
N ARG A 49 -40.25 -5.53 3.55
CA ARG A 49 -40.77 -5.66 4.93
C ARG A 49 -40.11 -6.86 5.60
N ALA A 50 -39.48 -6.64 6.75
CA ALA A 50 -38.81 -7.69 7.51
C ALA A 50 -39.10 -7.55 9.01
N HIS A 51 -38.88 -8.63 9.75
CA HIS A 51 -38.96 -8.60 11.20
C HIS A 51 -37.87 -7.75 11.82
N TYR A 52 -38.22 -6.81 12.68
CA TYR A 52 -37.34 -5.93 13.45
C TYR A 52 -37.64 -6.12 14.92
N GLY A 53 -36.64 -6.47 15.72
CA GLY A 53 -36.79 -6.73 17.14
C GLY A 53 -35.46 -6.59 17.89
N TYR A 54 -35.49 -6.88 19.18
CA TYR A 54 -34.33 -6.81 20.06
C TYR A 54 -33.58 -8.16 20.09
N ASP A 55 -32.33 -8.13 19.71
CA ASP A 55 -31.39 -9.26 19.83
C ASP A 55 -30.71 -9.17 21.20
N ARG A 56 -31.02 -10.14 22.10
CA ARG A 56 -30.48 -10.17 23.47
C ARG A 56 -28.95 -10.39 23.49
N GLN A 57 -28.46 -11.28 22.65
CA GLN A 57 -27.03 -11.61 22.61
C GLN A 57 -26.20 -10.44 22.10
N ALA A 58 -26.65 -9.84 21.00
CA ALA A 58 -25.97 -8.66 20.42
C ALA A 58 -26.34 -7.35 21.16
N LYS A 59 -27.27 -7.37 22.10
CA LYS A 59 -27.78 -6.21 22.90
C LYS A 59 -28.16 -5.02 22.01
N ARG A 60 -28.88 -5.29 20.92
CA ARG A 60 -29.26 -4.24 19.94
C ARG A 60 -30.62 -4.53 19.29
N TRP A 61 -31.27 -3.47 18.85
CA TRP A 61 -32.40 -3.56 17.94
C TRP A 61 -31.88 -3.79 16.50
N THR A 62 -32.44 -4.81 15.80
CA THR A 62 -31.96 -5.20 14.46
C THR A 62 -33.06 -5.81 13.61
N PHE A 63 -32.86 -5.89 12.31
CA PHE A 63 -33.67 -6.71 11.42
C PHE A 63 -33.12 -8.14 11.40
N ALA A 64 -34.01 -9.14 11.42
CA ALA A 64 -33.65 -10.56 11.36
C ALA A 64 -32.78 -10.90 10.14
N VAL A 65 -32.95 -10.20 9.03
CA VAL A 65 -32.20 -10.40 7.78
C VAL A 65 -30.85 -9.68 7.72
N ARG A 66 -30.53 -8.84 8.70
CA ARG A 66 -29.32 -8.01 8.65
C ARG A 66 -28.05 -8.85 8.50
N ASP A 67 -27.86 -9.80 9.39
CA ASP A 67 -26.64 -10.62 9.42
C ASP A 67 -26.64 -11.64 8.27
N LEU A 68 -27.82 -12.12 7.86
CA LEU A 68 -27.96 -12.98 6.68
C LEU A 68 -27.46 -12.30 5.40
N TRP A 69 -27.70 -11.01 5.24
CA TRP A 69 -27.30 -10.26 4.05
C TRP A 69 -26.03 -9.47 4.23
N GLY A 70 -25.33 -9.61 5.35
CA GLY A 70 -24.08 -8.89 5.61
C GLY A 70 -24.22 -7.37 5.57
N LEU A 71 -25.38 -6.83 6.02
CA LEU A 71 -25.67 -5.40 5.90
C LEU A 71 -24.84 -4.56 6.87
N ALA A 72 -24.26 -3.50 6.35
CA ALA A 72 -23.51 -2.55 7.15
C ALA A 72 -24.38 -1.81 8.16
N THR A 73 -23.80 -1.42 9.30
CA THR A 73 -24.48 -0.67 10.35
C THR A 73 -24.72 0.78 9.95
N GLY A 74 -25.92 1.28 10.16
CA GLY A 74 -26.30 2.70 9.98
C GLY A 74 -27.24 2.95 8.82
N GLN A 75 -26.79 2.77 7.60
CA GLN A 75 -27.67 2.66 6.42
C GLN A 75 -27.59 1.23 5.89
N GLU A 76 -28.72 0.70 5.46
CA GLU A 76 -28.79 -0.66 4.96
C GLU A 76 -28.33 -0.69 3.51
N ILE A 77 -27.03 -0.86 3.31
CA ILE A 77 -26.35 -0.88 2.00
C ILE A 77 -25.93 -2.31 1.71
N SER A 78 -26.19 -2.79 0.48
CA SER A 78 -25.75 -4.13 0.09
C SER A 78 -24.20 -4.21 0.04
N PRO A 79 -23.62 -5.39 0.35
CA PRO A 79 -22.18 -5.58 0.34
C PRO A 79 -21.52 -5.21 -0.98
N GLU A 80 -22.15 -5.54 -2.11
CA GLU A 80 -21.64 -5.20 -3.46
C GLU A 80 -21.59 -3.70 -3.68
N LEU A 81 -22.65 -2.98 -3.28
CA LEU A 81 -22.65 -1.52 -3.38
C LEU A 81 -21.62 -0.89 -2.44
N GLU A 82 -21.47 -1.42 -1.23
CA GLU A 82 -20.47 -0.93 -0.31
C GLU A 82 -19.04 -1.09 -0.86
N GLN A 83 -18.74 -2.24 -1.46
CA GLN A 83 -17.47 -2.49 -2.13
C GLN A 83 -17.25 -1.52 -3.30
N GLN A 84 -18.28 -1.32 -4.13
CA GLN A 84 -18.23 -0.38 -5.25
C GLN A 84 -18.02 1.07 -4.79
N LEU A 85 -18.70 1.48 -3.72
CA LEU A 85 -18.50 2.81 -3.12
C LEU A 85 -17.11 2.97 -2.53
N GLY A 86 -16.59 1.93 -1.89
CA GLY A 86 -15.21 1.89 -1.38
C GLY A 86 -14.19 2.11 -2.49
N TYR A 87 -14.30 1.33 -3.56
CA TYR A 87 -13.44 1.47 -4.75
C TYR A 87 -13.57 2.87 -5.37
N THR A 88 -14.80 3.33 -5.61
CA THR A 88 -15.04 4.66 -6.19
C THR A 88 -14.47 5.78 -5.35
N ALA A 89 -14.58 5.68 -4.03
CA ALA A 89 -14.04 6.70 -3.12
C ALA A 89 -12.51 6.76 -3.16
N THR A 90 -11.84 5.64 -3.43
CA THR A 90 -10.38 5.62 -3.60
C THR A 90 -9.94 6.19 -4.95
N GLU A 91 -10.77 6.12 -5.99
CA GLU A 91 -10.47 6.67 -7.32
C GLU A 91 -10.85 8.15 -7.47
N CYS A 92 -11.77 8.64 -6.65
CA CYS A 92 -12.36 9.96 -6.80
C CYS A 92 -11.68 10.98 -5.90
N GLY A 93 -10.64 11.40 -5.75
CA GLY A 93 -9.99 12.45 -4.93
C GLY A 93 -10.87 13.19 -3.88
N SER A 94 -12.19 12.90 -3.78
CA SER A 94 -13.06 13.36 -2.70
C SER A 94 -14.36 12.57 -2.59
N TYR A 95 -14.90 12.45 -1.38
CA TYR A 95 -16.22 11.81 -1.14
C TYR A 95 -17.39 12.52 -1.84
N LYS A 96 -17.27 13.82 -2.12
CA LYS A 96 -18.28 14.56 -2.89
C LYS A 96 -18.29 14.13 -4.37
N LYS A 97 -17.11 13.91 -4.97
CA LYS A 97 -17.02 13.34 -6.33
C LYS A 97 -17.52 11.89 -6.36
N ALA A 98 -17.20 11.09 -5.34
CA ALA A 98 -17.73 9.72 -5.21
C ALA A 98 -19.26 9.71 -5.09
N GLN A 99 -19.86 10.64 -4.35
CA GLN A 99 -21.30 10.83 -4.29
C GLN A 99 -21.90 11.17 -5.67
N GLN A 100 -21.29 12.07 -6.42
CA GLN A 100 -21.74 12.43 -7.77
C GLN A 100 -21.67 11.23 -8.72
N MET A 101 -20.58 10.45 -8.64
CA MET A 101 -20.43 9.23 -9.41
C MET A 101 -21.50 8.19 -9.05
N ALA A 102 -21.78 7.97 -7.77
CA ALA A 102 -22.86 7.07 -7.33
C ALA A 102 -24.23 7.54 -7.87
N GLY A 103 -24.46 8.87 -7.91
CA GLY A 103 -25.66 9.46 -8.49
C GLY A 103 -25.85 9.12 -9.97
N SER A 104 -24.77 9.08 -10.76
CA SER A 104 -24.82 8.69 -12.18
C SER A 104 -25.23 7.22 -12.41
N TRP A 105 -25.07 6.37 -11.40
CA TRP A 105 -25.56 4.97 -11.40
C TRP A 105 -26.99 4.84 -10.87
N GLY A 106 -27.64 5.94 -10.51
CA GLY A 106 -28.98 5.93 -9.92
C GLY A 106 -28.97 5.63 -8.40
N VAL A 107 -27.81 5.69 -7.74
CA VAL A 107 -27.66 5.47 -6.30
C VAL A 107 -27.64 6.80 -5.56
N GLN A 108 -28.68 7.06 -4.77
CA GLN A 108 -28.77 8.28 -3.94
C GLN A 108 -28.16 8.02 -2.56
N ILE A 109 -26.95 8.49 -2.32
CA ILE A 109 -26.21 8.33 -1.08
C ILE A 109 -25.38 9.60 -0.79
N GLY A 110 -25.32 10.02 0.47
CA GLY A 110 -24.58 11.21 0.87
C GLY A 110 -23.07 10.95 1.04
N SER A 111 -22.24 11.96 0.78
CA SER A 111 -20.78 11.89 0.94
C SER A 111 -20.34 11.49 2.37
N THR A 112 -21.05 11.96 3.39
CA THR A 112 -20.80 11.57 4.79
C THR A 112 -21.04 10.08 5.02
N THR A 113 -22.07 9.51 4.38
CA THR A 113 -22.33 8.07 4.46
C THR A 113 -21.26 7.27 3.76
N ILE A 114 -20.84 7.67 2.55
CA ILE A 114 -19.72 7.06 1.83
C ILE A 114 -18.48 7.07 2.72
N HIS A 115 -18.13 8.22 3.31
CA HIS A 115 -16.99 8.33 4.24
C HIS A 115 -17.08 7.31 5.39
N LYS A 116 -18.24 7.19 6.07
CA LYS A 116 -18.42 6.22 7.16
C LYS A 116 -18.18 4.78 6.71
N HIS A 117 -18.68 4.41 5.54
CA HIS A 117 -18.50 3.07 4.97
C HIS A 117 -17.04 2.81 4.59
N VAL A 118 -16.36 3.75 3.95
CA VAL A 118 -14.94 3.64 3.62
C VAL A 118 -14.09 3.47 4.90
N GLN A 119 -14.37 4.26 5.94
CA GLN A 119 -13.70 4.12 7.24
C GLN A 119 -13.96 2.74 7.90
N ARG A 120 -15.16 2.20 7.73
CA ARG A 120 -15.49 0.85 8.21
C ARG A 120 -14.71 -0.22 7.47
N LEU A 121 -14.68 -0.15 6.13
CA LEU A 121 -13.91 -1.06 5.29
C LEU A 121 -12.41 -1.00 5.63
N GLY A 122 -11.86 0.20 5.81
CA GLY A 122 -10.47 0.40 6.22
C GLY A 122 -10.15 -0.29 7.55
N ARG A 123 -11.00 -0.11 8.57
CA ARG A 123 -10.83 -0.82 9.86
C ARG A 123 -10.94 -2.34 9.73
N GLN A 124 -11.80 -2.85 8.86
CA GLN A 124 -11.88 -4.29 8.59
C GLN A 124 -10.60 -4.80 7.90
N ALA A 125 -10.09 -4.07 6.92
CA ALA A 125 -8.84 -4.40 6.24
C ALA A 125 -7.66 -4.45 7.22
N GLN A 126 -7.55 -3.48 8.13
CA GLN A 126 -6.53 -3.47 9.18
C GLN A 126 -6.62 -4.69 10.10
N ARG A 127 -7.84 -5.02 10.58
CA ARG A 127 -8.04 -6.23 11.40
C ARG A 127 -7.64 -7.50 10.65
N GLN A 128 -8.01 -7.63 9.39
CA GLN A 128 -7.63 -8.76 8.55
C GLN A 128 -6.12 -8.84 8.33
N GLN A 129 -5.46 -7.69 8.14
CA GLN A 129 -3.99 -7.62 8.03
C GLN A 129 -3.35 -8.12 9.32
N GLU A 130 -3.81 -7.67 10.49
CA GLU A 130 -3.28 -8.11 11.79
C GLU A 130 -3.48 -9.62 12.01
N LEU A 131 -4.68 -10.15 11.78
CA LEU A 131 -4.95 -11.59 11.89
C LEU A 131 -4.02 -12.40 10.99
N ARG A 132 -3.88 -12.01 9.73
CA ARG A 132 -2.98 -12.65 8.78
C ARG A 132 -1.51 -12.56 9.20
N THR A 133 -1.13 -11.46 9.84
CA THR A 133 0.22 -11.27 10.39
C THR A 133 0.46 -12.23 11.54
N GLN A 134 -0.48 -12.33 12.47
CA GLN A 134 -0.42 -13.27 13.60
C GLN A 134 -0.32 -14.72 13.12
N GLU A 135 -1.16 -15.14 12.17
CA GLU A 135 -1.10 -16.48 11.56
C GLU A 135 0.27 -16.80 10.94
N ALA A 136 0.83 -15.86 10.19
CA ALA A 136 2.09 -16.08 9.48
C ALA A 136 3.31 -16.08 10.42
N LEU A 137 3.25 -15.39 11.54
CA LEU A 137 4.36 -15.28 12.50
C LEU A 137 4.24 -16.26 13.68
N ASN A 138 3.07 -16.82 13.94
CA ASN A 138 2.87 -17.79 15.00
C ASN A 138 3.51 -19.13 14.61
N PRO A 139 4.42 -19.68 15.44
CA PRO A 139 5.08 -20.98 15.18
C PRO A 139 4.11 -22.13 14.90
N ALA A 140 2.94 -22.15 15.53
CA ALA A 140 1.96 -23.22 15.36
C ALA A 140 1.24 -23.21 14.00
N THR A 141 1.07 -22.05 13.37
CA THR A 141 0.34 -21.89 12.10
C THR A 141 1.25 -21.55 10.92
N ARG A 142 2.46 -21.07 11.17
CA ARG A 142 3.42 -20.63 10.17
C ARG A 142 3.70 -21.65 9.07
N ALA A 143 3.90 -22.92 9.45
CA ALA A 143 4.18 -23.99 8.50
C ALA A 143 3.02 -24.19 7.50
N GLU A 144 1.78 -24.10 7.97
CA GLU A 144 0.59 -24.16 7.13
C GLU A 144 0.50 -22.96 6.17
N VAL A 145 0.75 -21.75 6.67
CA VAL A 145 0.79 -20.52 5.84
C VAL A 145 1.82 -20.66 4.71
N MET A 146 3.02 -21.16 5.02
CA MET A 146 4.08 -21.36 4.02
C MET A 146 3.69 -22.43 2.99
N ARG A 147 3.08 -23.54 3.41
CA ARG A 147 2.58 -24.59 2.51
C ARG A 147 1.49 -24.05 1.57
N GLN A 148 0.54 -23.28 2.10
CA GLN A 148 -0.50 -22.65 1.29
C GLN A 148 0.09 -21.65 0.27
N ALA A 149 1.10 -20.89 0.67
CA ALA A 149 1.80 -19.96 -0.22
C ALA A 149 2.46 -20.69 -1.40
N GLN A 150 3.07 -21.85 -1.13
CA GLN A 150 3.67 -22.70 -2.16
C GLN A 150 2.61 -23.28 -3.11
N ALA A 151 1.49 -23.78 -2.58
CA ALA A 151 0.40 -24.36 -3.38
C ALA A 151 -0.30 -23.33 -4.29
N GLN A 152 -0.33 -22.06 -3.88
CA GLN A 152 -0.93 -20.95 -4.65
C GLN A 152 0.04 -20.34 -5.66
N ALA A 153 1.31 -20.74 -5.64
CA ALA A 153 2.28 -20.19 -6.58
C ALA A 153 1.97 -20.68 -8.02
N PRO A 154 1.81 -19.77 -9.00
CA PRO A 154 1.77 -20.19 -10.38
C PRO A 154 3.08 -20.92 -10.69
N ASN A 155 2.98 -22.11 -11.28
CA ASN A 155 4.14 -22.97 -11.54
C ASN A 155 4.94 -23.35 -10.29
N ALA A 156 4.30 -24.04 -9.34
CA ALA A 156 4.88 -24.45 -8.05
C ALA A 156 6.22 -25.23 -8.14
N LEU A 157 6.60 -25.72 -9.31
CA LEU A 157 7.84 -26.43 -9.57
C LEU A 157 8.97 -25.56 -10.14
N GLN A 158 8.70 -24.27 -10.44
CA GLN A 158 9.71 -23.38 -11.01
C GLN A 158 10.36 -22.52 -9.93
N GLU A 159 11.69 -22.43 -9.96
CA GLU A 159 12.45 -21.49 -9.13
C GLU A 159 12.02 -20.05 -9.41
N TYR A 160 11.84 -19.26 -8.39
CA TYR A 160 11.49 -17.85 -8.51
C TYR A 160 12.25 -16.99 -7.51
N ASN A 161 12.36 -15.72 -7.80
CA ASN A 161 12.90 -14.72 -6.91
C ASN A 161 11.78 -13.82 -6.39
N LEU A 162 11.83 -13.48 -5.10
CA LEU A 162 10.89 -12.56 -4.46
C LEU A 162 11.52 -11.19 -4.31
N ILE A 163 10.84 -10.18 -4.82
CA ILE A 163 11.28 -8.78 -4.74
C ILE A 163 10.45 -8.06 -3.70
N ILE A 164 11.11 -7.28 -2.86
CA ILE A 164 10.50 -6.46 -1.82
C ILE A 164 11.07 -5.04 -1.95
N SER A 165 10.21 -4.04 -1.98
CA SER A 165 10.60 -2.65 -1.82
C SER A 165 9.79 -2.01 -0.70
N ILE A 166 10.44 -1.17 0.08
CA ILE A 166 9.87 -0.47 1.24
C ILE A 166 10.16 1.02 1.06
N ASP A 167 9.15 1.84 1.33
CA ASP A 167 9.27 3.30 1.24
C ASP A 167 8.25 3.98 2.16
N ALA A 168 8.39 5.30 2.33
CA ALA A 168 7.38 6.14 2.96
C ALA A 168 7.28 7.48 2.24
N TRP A 169 6.08 8.01 2.20
CA TRP A 169 5.86 9.37 1.70
C TRP A 169 5.17 10.24 2.73
N LYS A 170 5.33 11.55 2.59
CA LYS A 170 4.64 12.53 3.43
C LYS A 170 3.19 12.69 2.97
N GLY A 171 2.26 12.21 3.77
CA GLY A 171 0.82 12.45 3.60
C GLY A 171 0.37 13.65 4.41
N ARG A 172 -0.52 14.45 3.82
CA ARG A 172 -1.14 15.59 4.50
C ARG A 172 -2.41 15.14 5.21
N GLU A 173 -2.41 15.22 6.52
CA GLU A 173 -3.55 14.88 7.36
C GLU A 173 -4.15 16.11 8.04
N ARG A 174 -5.38 15.96 8.52
CA ARG A 174 -6.03 16.97 9.36
C ARG A 174 -5.32 17.06 10.69
N GLY A 175 -4.88 18.26 11.06
CA GLY A 175 -4.31 18.54 12.37
C GLY A 175 -5.38 18.76 13.44
N GLU A 176 -4.95 18.96 14.67
CA GLU A 176 -5.82 19.14 15.85
C GLU A 176 -6.73 20.37 15.71
N ALA A 177 -6.23 21.44 15.07
CA ALA A 177 -6.98 22.67 14.82
C ALA A 177 -7.93 22.60 13.62
N TRP A 178 -8.10 21.43 12.98
CA TRP A 178 -9.00 21.32 11.82
C TRP A 178 -10.46 21.53 12.20
N GLY A 179 -11.09 22.49 11.51
CA GLY A 179 -12.52 22.82 11.72
C GLY A 179 -12.78 23.76 12.89
N LEU A 180 -11.78 24.12 13.67
CA LEU A 180 -11.89 25.13 14.72
C LEU A 180 -11.71 26.55 14.15
N LYS A 181 -12.30 27.54 14.84
CA LYS A 181 -12.07 28.95 14.48
C LYS A 181 -10.62 29.34 14.84
N PRO A 182 -9.96 30.22 14.05
CA PRO A 182 -8.55 30.58 14.28
C PRO A 182 -8.25 31.07 15.69
N ALA A 183 -9.20 31.74 16.36
CA ALA A 183 -9.04 32.24 17.74
C ALA A 183 -9.15 31.14 18.82
N GLU A 184 -9.65 29.95 18.48
CA GLU A 184 -9.95 28.84 19.40
C GLU A 184 -8.96 27.67 19.26
N ALA A 185 -8.03 27.77 18.32
CA ALA A 185 -7.22 26.62 17.89
C ALA A 185 -5.74 26.80 18.17
N PRO A 186 -5.21 26.35 19.30
CA PRO A 186 -3.80 26.10 19.41
C PRO A 186 -3.42 24.90 18.54
N GLY A 187 -2.55 25.10 17.55
CA GLY A 187 -2.01 24.01 16.73
C GLY A 187 -2.23 24.18 15.22
N ASP A 188 -1.70 23.24 14.49
CA ASP A 188 -1.75 23.25 13.02
C ASP A 188 -3.06 22.69 12.50
N ARG A 189 -3.62 23.32 11.48
CA ARG A 189 -4.80 22.81 10.76
C ARG A 189 -4.46 21.56 9.94
N PHE A 190 -3.21 21.40 9.53
CA PHE A 190 -2.71 20.28 8.78
C PHE A 190 -1.41 19.82 9.40
N GLN A 191 -1.20 18.51 9.38
CA GLN A 191 0.06 17.89 9.75
C GLN A 191 0.54 16.97 8.64
N TRP A 192 1.85 16.89 8.49
CA TRP A 192 2.48 15.96 7.57
C TRP A 192 2.90 14.72 8.35
N ARG A 193 2.46 13.57 7.90
CA ARG A 193 2.76 12.27 8.52
C ARG A 193 3.41 11.34 7.51
N ASP A 194 4.33 10.52 7.98
CA ASP A 194 4.90 9.44 7.18
C ASP A 194 3.91 8.30 7.05
N LEU A 195 3.58 7.98 5.81
CA LEU A 195 2.74 6.86 5.41
C LEU A 195 3.67 5.79 4.84
N LYS A 196 3.75 4.63 5.49
CA LYS A 196 4.65 3.54 5.12
C LYS A 196 3.96 2.59 4.16
N LEU A 197 4.70 2.20 3.12
CA LEU A 197 4.24 1.30 2.09
C LEU A 197 5.34 0.28 1.78
N ALA A 198 4.93 -0.96 1.49
CA ALA A 198 5.80 -1.95 0.89
C ALA A 198 5.10 -2.63 -0.28
N VAL A 199 5.88 -3.01 -1.28
CA VAL A 199 5.41 -3.86 -2.37
C VAL A 199 6.21 -5.15 -2.38
N ILE A 200 5.48 -6.26 -2.59
CA ILE A 200 6.06 -7.60 -2.68
C ILE A 200 5.56 -8.23 -3.97
N TYR A 201 6.47 -8.74 -4.80
CA TYR A 201 6.12 -9.42 -6.03
C TYR A 201 7.16 -10.47 -6.41
N ARG A 202 6.75 -11.43 -7.22
CA ARG A 202 7.65 -12.45 -7.78
C ARG A 202 8.18 -11.98 -9.13
N LEU A 203 9.47 -12.18 -9.36
CA LEU A 203 10.11 -11.74 -10.59
C LEU A 203 9.64 -12.51 -11.83
N ASP A 204 9.23 -13.77 -11.67
CA ASP A 204 8.63 -14.58 -12.74
C ASP A 204 7.22 -14.13 -13.17
N GLN A 205 6.61 -13.19 -12.42
CA GLN A 205 5.36 -12.52 -12.78
C GLN A 205 5.57 -11.22 -13.57
N LEU A 206 6.82 -10.89 -13.91
CA LEU A 206 7.15 -9.76 -14.76
C LEU A 206 7.03 -10.19 -16.23
N VAL A 207 6.11 -9.58 -16.97
CA VAL A 207 5.88 -9.86 -18.38
C VAL A 207 6.20 -8.64 -19.22
N GLU A 208 6.72 -8.88 -20.41
CA GLU A 208 6.90 -7.82 -21.41
C GLU A 208 5.64 -7.73 -22.27
N LYS A 209 5.07 -6.55 -22.36
CA LYS A 209 3.98 -6.24 -23.30
C LYS A 209 4.55 -5.56 -24.53
N ALA A 210 3.90 -5.83 -25.67
CA ALA A 210 4.21 -5.13 -26.91
C ALA A 210 4.20 -3.60 -26.70
N PRO A 211 5.07 -2.86 -27.38
CA PRO A 211 5.07 -1.42 -27.33
C PRO A 211 3.71 -0.86 -27.68
N SER A 212 3.29 0.21 -27.01
CA SER A 212 2.00 0.87 -27.27
C SER A 212 1.95 1.63 -28.61
N SER A 213 3.09 1.73 -29.31
CA SER A 213 3.25 2.40 -30.59
C SER A 213 4.12 1.55 -31.51
N ALA A 214 3.88 1.65 -32.82
CA ALA A 214 4.73 1.02 -33.85
C ALA A 214 6.09 1.70 -34.03
N ASP A 215 6.40 2.74 -33.26
CA ASP A 215 7.70 3.43 -33.31
C ASP A 215 8.80 2.50 -32.75
N PRO A 216 9.85 2.18 -33.54
CA PRO A 216 10.95 1.32 -33.13
C PRO A 216 11.73 1.85 -31.90
N ALA A 217 11.63 3.14 -31.62
CA ALA A 217 12.26 3.76 -30.43
C ALA A 217 11.47 3.47 -29.13
N THR A 218 10.24 2.98 -29.22
CA THR A 218 9.39 2.67 -28.06
C THR A 218 9.83 1.33 -27.45
N ARG A 219 10.38 1.38 -26.23
CA ARG A 219 10.77 0.17 -25.51
C ARG A 219 9.57 -0.68 -25.11
N PRO A 220 9.70 -2.03 -25.06
CA PRO A 220 8.68 -2.90 -24.50
C PRO A 220 8.29 -2.46 -23.09
N ARG A 221 6.99 -2.45 -22.84
CA ARG A 221 6.48 -2.10 -21.51
C ARG A 221 6.53 -3.34 -20.62
N ARG A 222 7.15 -3.22 -19.44
CA ARG A 222 7.15 -4.29 -18.44
C ARG A 222 5.98 -4.11 -17.50
N GLU A 223 5.26 -5.20 -17.22
CA GLU A 223 4.15 -5.22 -16.29
C GLU A 223 4.30 -6.38 -15.31
N ILE A 224 4.06 -6.10 -14.02
CA ILE A 224 4.03 -7.11 -12.98
C ILE A 224 2.57 -7.54 -12.80
N LEU A 225 2.27 -8.79 -13.12
CA LEU A 225 0.91 -9.35 -13.10
C LEU A 225 0.32 -9.41 -11.68
N GLN A 226 1.16 -9.68 -10.68
CA GLN A 226 0.73 -9.77 -9.28
C GLN A 226 1.66 -8.97 -8.37
N LYS A 227 1.12 -7.89 -7.82
CA LYS A 227 1.76 -7.05 -6.80
C LYS A 227 0.95 -7.10 -5.51
N PHE A 228 1.65 -7.22 -4.40
CA PHE A 228 1.02 -7.22 -3.08
C PHE A 228 1.53 -6.04 -2.27
N TRP A 229 0.60 -5.20 -1.87
CA TRP A 229 0.88 -4.00 -1.11
C TRP A 229 0.67 -4.24 0.38
N VAL A 230 1.57 -3.71 1.17
CA VAL A 230 1.43 -3.59 2.63
C VAL A 230 1.45 -2.11 2.94
N ALA A 231 0.34 -1.58 3.40
CA ALA A 231 0.23 -0.18 3.81
C ALA A 231 0.00 -0.12 5.33
N ALA A 232 0.52 0.89 5.97
CA ALA A 232 0.28 1.15 7.38
C ALA A 232 -0.31 2.54 7.59
N PRO A 233 -1.23 2.70 8.57
CA PRO A 233 -1.70 4.01 8.99
C PRO A 233 -0.54 4.91 9.42
N SER A 234 -0.77 6.22 9.35
CA SER A 234 0.18 7.18 9.94
C SER A 234 0.42 6.90 11.41
N GLY A 235 1.66 7.09 11.85
CA GLY A 235 2.06 6.82 13.22
C GLY A 235 2.35 5.35 13.56
N THR A 236 2.16 4.40 12.63
CA THR A 236 2.61 3.01 12.84
C THR A 236 4.12 2.96 13.04
N ALA A 237 4.57 2.30 14.11
CA ALA A 237 5.99 2.13 14.40
C ALA A 237 6.68 1.30 13.27
N PRO A 238 7.95 1.60 12.93
CA PRO A 238 8.69 0.84 11.93
C PRO A 238 8.73 -0.67 12.20
N GLU A 239 8.89 -1.07 13.45
CA GLU A 239 8.97 -2.47 13.87
C GLU A 239 7.66 -3.21 13.63
N GLU A 240 6.53 -2.56 13.90
CA GLU A 240 5.19 -3.11 13.64
C GLU A 240 4.94 -3.22 12.13
N PHE A 241 5.29 -2.19 11.38
CA PHE A 241 5.22 -2.23 9.93
C PHE A 241 6.10 -3.35 9.35
N GLY A 242 7.32 -3.51 9.84
CA GLY A 242 8.23 -4.59 9.47
C GLY A 242 7.65 -5.99 9.73
N ARG A 243 6.91 -6.17 10.83
CA ARG A 243 6.16 -7.41 11.10
C ARG A 243 5.14 -7.71 10.02
N HIS A 244 4.36 -6.70 9.60
CA HIS A 244 3.38 -6.86 8.52
C HIS A 244 4.03 -7.20 7.18
N VAL A 245 5.14 -6.53 6.83
CA VAL A 245 5.89 -6.79 5.59
C VAL A 245 6.44 -8.22 5.59
N HIS A 246 7.06 -8.65 6.69
CA HIS A 246 7.62 -10.01 6.82
C HIS A 246 6.54 -11.08 6.74
N ALA A 247 5.43 -10.92 7.46
CA ALA A 247 4.29 -11.83 7.40
C ALA A 247 3.71 -11.94 5.99
N GLN A 248 3.59 -10.82 5.28
CA GLN A 248 3.13 -10.82 3.90
C GLN A 248 4.14 -11.48 2.96
N ALA A 249 5.44 -11.29 3.15
CA ALA A 249 6.48 -11.98 2.38
C ALA A 249 6.41 -13.50 2.56
N LEU A 250 6.22 -14.00 3.78
CA LEU A 250 5.98 -15.42 4.07
C LEU A 250 4.75 -15.95 3.32
N ARG A 251 3.64 -15.22 3.35
CA ARG A 251 2.40 -15.56 2.64
C ARG A 251 2.54 -15.51 1.11
N ARG A 252 3.60 -14.90 0.59
CA ARG A 252 3.91 -14.81 -0.85
C ARG A 252 5.07 -15.71 -1.27
N GLY A 253 5.41 -16.66 -0.41
CA GLY A 253 6.36 -17.71 -0.73
C GLY A 253 7.81 -17.38 -0.43
N MET A 254 8.11 -16.40 0.43
CA MET A 254 9.48 -16.04 0.78
C MET A 254 10.33 -17.25 1.18
N ALA A 255 9.75 -18.19 1.92
CA ALA A 255 10.47 -19.39 2.38
C ALA A 255 10.87 -20.37 1.26
N HIS A 256 10.29 -20.24 0.07
CA HIS A 256 10.54 -21.11 -1.08
C HIS A 256 11.18 -20.35 -2.25
N ALA A 257 11.41 -19.05 -2.08
CA ALA A 257 12.10 -18.25 -3.09
C ALA A 257 13.58 -18.67 -3.15
N LYS A 258 14.13 -18.74 -4.37
CA LYS A 258 15.55 -18.97 -4.57
C LYS A 258 16.39 -17.85 -3.96
N TYR A 259 15.95 -16.62 -4.22
CA TYR A 259 16.50 -15.40 -3.61
C TYR A 259 15.37 -14.48 -3.19
N VAL A 260 15.55 -13.83 -2.05
CA VAL A 260 14.79 -12.66 -1.63
C VAL A 260 15.66 -11.45 -1.88
N PHE A 261 15.17 -10.51 -2.66
CA PHE A 261 15.90 -9.31 -3.05
C PHE A 261 15.16 -8.07 -2.55
N LEU A 262 15.85 -7.24 -1.79
CA LEU A 262 15.34 -5.96 -1.34
C LEU A 262 16.02 -4.81 -2.06
N VAL A 263 15.22 -3.93 -2.65
CA VAL A 263 15.66 -2.66 -3.23
C VAL A 263 14.90 -1.52 -2.57
N CYS A 264 15.60 -0.68 -1.81
CA CYS A 264 15.01 0.35 -0.97
C CYS A 264 15.87 1.62 -0.97
N ASP A 265 15.29 2.73 -0.50
CA ASP A 265 16.07 3.93 -0.21
C ASP A 265 17.03 3.73 0.98
N GLY A 266 17.86 4.73 1.26
CA GLY A 266 18.83 4.67 2.35
C GLY A 266 18.30 5.04 3.74
N ALA A 267 16.98 5.09 3.94
CA ALA A 267 16.40 5.51 5.21
C ALA A 267 16.71 4.50 6.35
N VAL A 268 17.27 4.97 7.43
CA VAL A 268 17.75 4.14 8.57
C VAL A 268 16.67 3.20 9.09
N TRP A 269 15.43 3.65 9.19
CA TRP A 269 14.33 2.82 9.69
C TRP A 269 14.02 1.63 8.78
N ILE A 270 14.21 1.76 7.46
CA ILE A 270 14.03 0.66 6.50
C ILE A 270 15.14 -0.38 6.71
N TRP A 271 16.39 0.08 6.82
CA TRP A 271 17.54 -0.80 7.02
C TRP A 271 17.47 -1.54 8.36
N ASN A 272 16.91 -0.93 9.40
CA ASN A 272 16.64 -1.61 10.67
C ASN A 272 15.62 -2.76 10.48
N ILE A 273 14.55 -2.55 9.70
CA ILE A 273 13.60 -3.63 9.35
C ILE A 273 14.30 -4.75 8.56
N ILE A 274 15.14 -4.39 7.59
CA ILE A 274 15.88 -5.34 6.75
C ILE A 274 16.82 -6.20 7.61
N GLN A 275 17.57 -5.59 8.51
CA GLN A 275 18.47 -6.28 9.42
C GLN A 275 17.74 -7.20 10.40
N ASP A 276 16.59 -6.78 10.89
CA ASP A 276 15.80 -7.58 11.84
C ASP A 276 15.05 -8.74 11.19
N ARG A 277 14.52 -8.55 9.98
CA ARG A 277 13.54 -9.46 9.37
C ARG A 277 14.01 -10.18 8.10
N PHE A 278 15.03 -9.68 7.43
CA PHE A 278 15.46 -10.15 6.10
C PHE A 278 16.98 -10.33 6.04
N GLN A 279 17.57 -10.97 7.05
CA GLN A 279 19.03 -11.08 7.19
C GLN A 279 19.70 -11.76 6.00
N ASP A 280 19.08 -12.83 5.49
CA ASP A 280 19.62 -13.67 4.39
C ASP A 280 19.27 -13.12 2.99
N ALA A 281 18.61 -11.98 2.91
CA ALA A 281 18.21 -11.39 1.64
C ALA A 281 19.38 -10.66 0.98
N ILE A 282 19.36 -10.63 -0.37
CA ILE A 282 20.22 -9.74 -1.15
C ILE A 282 19.66 -8.32 -0.99
N LYS A 283 20.52 -7.38 -0.67
CA LYS A 283 20.16 -6.00 -0.34
C LYS A 283 20.79 -5.07 -1.35
N GLU A 284 19.99 -4.16 -1.90
CA GLU A 284 20.44 -3.16 -2.87
C GLU A 284 19.89 -1.79 -2.47
N LEU A 285 20.76 -0.78 -2.48
CA LEU A 285 20.32 0.61 -2.40
C LEU A 285 19.67 0.99 -3.73
N ASP A 286 18.53 1.68 -3.69
CA ASP A 286 17.88 2.15 -4.90
C ASP A 286 18.82 3.05 -5.72
N PHE A 287 19.04 2.68 -6.99
CA PHE A 287 19.96 3.42 -7.89
C PHE A 287 19.50 4.86 -8.11
N TYR A 288 18.20 5.11 -8.21
CA TYR A 288 17.69 6.46 -8.47
C TYR A 288 17.88 7.35 -7.25
N HIS A 289 17.63 6.82 -6.03
CA HIS A 289 17.95 7.53 -4.79
C HIS A 289 19.47 7.77 -4.66
N GLY A 290 20.31 6.78 -4.91
CA GLY A 290 21.76 6.97 -4.96
C GLY A 290 22.17 8.04 -5.95
N SER A 291 21.52 8.07 -7.12
CA SER A 291 21.77 9.10 -8.14
C SER A 291 21.38 10.51 -7.66
N GLU A 292 20.25 10.65 -6.96
CA GLU A 292 19.82 11.94 -6.39
C GLU A 292 20.82 12.49 -5.37
N HIS A 293 21.40 11.63 -4.55
CA HIS A 293 22.45 11.98 -3.59
C HIS A 293 23.74 12.43 -4.29
N LEU A 294 24.15 11.76 -5.38
CA LEU A 294 25.31 12.23 -6.20
C LEU A 294 25.02 13.57 -6.85
N TRP A 295 23.82 13.78 -7.38
CA TRP A 295 23.41 15.07 -7.92
C TRP A 295 23.39 16.18 -6.86
N ALA A 296 23.02 15.87 -5.61
CA ALA A 296 23.07 16.83 -4.51
C ALA A 296 24.51 17.30 -4.25
N VAL A 297 25.47 16.37 -4.23
CA VAL A 297 26.90 16.70 -4.12
C VAL A 297 27.35 17.56 -5.29
N ALA A 298 27.02 17.17 -6.53
CA ALA A 298 27.42 17.88 -7.72
C ALA A 298 26.95 19.34 -7.73
N ARG A 299 25.69 19.57 -7.37
CA ARG A 299 25.09 20.92 -7.32
C ARG A 299 25.67 21.80 -6.22
N ASP A 300 26.10 21.20 -5.12
CA ASP A 300 26.76 21.93 -4.02
C ASP A 300 28.19 22.32 -4.37
N LEU A 301 28.92 21.43 -5.05
CA LEU A 301 30.29 21.70 -5.47
C LEU A 301 30.37 22.65 -6.68
N TYR A 302 29.42 22.56 -7.61
CA TYR A 302 29.41 23.26 -8.87
C TYR A 302 28.13 24.04 -9.10
N PRO A 303 28.14 25.37 -8.88
CA PRO A 303 26.94 26.21 -9.10
C PRO A 303 26.45 26.23 -10.56
N GLN A 304 27.35 25.97 -11.52
CA GLN A 304 27.00 25.94 -12.95
C GLN A 304 26.48 24.56 -13.35
N PRO A 305 25.26 24.44 -13.92
CA PRO A 305 24.64 23.16 -14.25
C PRO A 305 25.51 22.25 -15.16
N GLU A 306 26.21 22.81 -16.09
CA GLU A 306 27.08 22.09 -17.03
C GLU A 306 28.26 21.44 -16.29
N GLN A 307 28.86 22.15 -15.34
CA GLN A 307 29.99 21.65 -14.54
C GLN A 307 29.48 20.55 -13.57
N ALA A 308 28.34 20.75 -12.92
CA ALA A 308 27.72 19.74 -12.08
C ALA A 308 27.44 18.45 -12.88
N ARG A 309 26.91 18.59 -14.10
CA ARG A 309 26.66 17.48 -15.01
C ARG A 309 27.93 16.77 -15.42
N ALA A 310 28.92 17.52 -15.85
CA ALA A 310 30.24 16.98 -16.29
C ALA A 310 30.91 16.16 -15.18
N TRP A 311 30.72 16.56 -13.92
CA TRP A 311 31.25 15.83 -12.76
C TRP A 311 30.44 14.58 -12.40
N VAL A 312 29.12 14.65 -12.42
CA VAL A 312 28.26 13.57 -11.90
C VAL A 312 27.98 12.45 -12.91
N GLU A 313 27.88 12.77 -14.23
CA GLU A 313 27.55 11.75 -15.25
C GLU A 313 28.57 10.60 -15.33
N PRO A 314 29.88 10.83 -15.28
CA PRO A 314 30.89 9.75 -15.22
C PRO A 314 30.72 8.89 -13.96
N LEU A 315 30.40 9.49 -12.80
CA LEU A 315 30.18 8.75 -11.55
C LEU A 315 28.91 7.90 -11.61
N LEU A 316 27.84 8.42 -12.20
CA LEU A 316 26.60 7.65 -12.41
C LEU A 316 26.83 6.47 -13.35
N HIS A 317 27.66 6.68 -14.40
CA HIS A 317 28.04 5.59 -15.28
C HIS A 317 28.86 4.52 -14.54
N GLN A 318 29.88 4.93 -13.77
CA GLN A 318 30.66 4.02 -12.93
C GLN A 318 29.79 3.25 -11.93
N LEU A 319 28.91 3.97 -11.22
CA LEU A 319 27.98 3.38 -10.26
C LEU A 319 27.10 2.29 -10.91
N ARG A 320 26.68 2.50 -12.15
CA ARG A 320 25.81 1.58 -12.88
C ARG A 320 26.54 0.35 -13.43
N HIS A 321 27.85 0.45 -13.68
CA HIS A 321 28.63 -0.52 -14.45
C HIS A 321 29.75 -1.18 -13.63
N GLY A 322 29.48 -1.49 -12.36
CA GLY A 322 30.37 -2.32 -11.52
C GLY A 322 31.64 -1.62 -11.03
N GLN A 323 31.62 -0.29 -11.01
CA GLN A 323 32.75 0.53 -10.51
C GLN A 323 32.30 1.35 -9.29
N GLU A 324 31.43 0.80 -8.47
CA GLU A 324 30.86 1.46 -7.29
C GLU A 324 31.95 1.86 -6.29
N ALA A 325 32.99 1.05 -6.17
CA ALA A 325 34.13 1.35 -5.30
C ALA A 325 34.79 2.66 -5.68
N ASN A 326 35.00 2.93 -6.99
CA ASN A 326 35.58 4.18 -7.48
C ASN A 326 34.74 5.40 -7.16
N VAL A 327 33.39 5.23 -7.17
CA VAL A 327 32.46 6.30 -6.80
C VAL A 327 32.61 6.65 -5.31
N VAL A 328 32.67 5.64 -4.46
CA VAL A 328 32.83 5.82 -3.01
C VAL A 328 34.20 6.46 -2.72
N GLU A 329 35.28 5.98 -3.34
CA GLU A 329 36.63 6.53 -3.19
C GLU A 329 36.71 8.00 -3.68
N THR A 330 36.06 8.32 -4.79
CA THR A 330 35.99 9.71 -5.29
C THR A 330 35.31 10.60 -4.25
N LEU A 331 34.20 10.17 -3.67
CA LEU A 331 33.51 10.93 -2.61
C LEU A 331 34.38 11.06 -1.36
N GLU A 332 35.05 10.00 -0.93
CA GLU A 332 35.94 9.99 0.23
C GLU A 332 37.17 10.89 0.06
N SER A 333 37.62 11.14 -1.17
CA SER A 333 38.74 12.06 -1.48
C SER A 333 38.35 13.53 -1.45
N LEU A 334 37.07 13.88 -1.60
CA LEU A 334 36.60 15.28 -1.66
C LEU A 334 37.04 16.15 -0.47
N PRO A 335 37.05 15.70 0.79
CA PRO A 335 37.50 16.53 1.92
C PRO A 335 38.92 17.00 1.79
N GLN A 336 39.82 16.18 1.25
CA GLN A 336 41.22 16.56 1.03
C GLN A 336 41.35 17.48 -0.19
N ALA A 337 40.72 17.13 -1.31
CA ALA A 337 40.75 17.91 -2.54
C ALA A 337 40.26 19.36 -2.33
N VAL A 338 39.18 19.54 -1.58
CA VAL A 338 38.64 20.88 -1.27
C VAL A 338 39.55 21.65 -0.30
N ARG A 339 40.17 20.99 0.68
CA ARG A 339 41.19 21.65 1.56
C ARG A 339 42.42 22.13 0.78
N ASP A 340 42.90 21.31 -0.15
CA ASP A 340 44.08 21.68 -0.97
C ASP A 340 43.82 22.91 -1.86
N LEU A 341 42.54 23.17 -2.16
CA LEU A 341 42.07 24.39 -2.83
C LEU A 341 41.74 25.55 -1.87
N GLY A 342 42.04 25.41 -0.57
CA GLY A 342 41.73 26.41 0.46
C GLY A 342 40.26 26.53 0.82
N GLY A 343 39.45 25.57 0.42
CA GLY A 343 38.02 25.54 0.67
C GLY A 343 37.62 24.72 1.89
N VAL A 344 36.32 24.77 2.23
CA VAL A 344 35.67 23.95 3.28
C VAL A 344 34.45 23.27 2.69
N LEU A 345 34.32 21.95 2.86
CA LEU A 345 33.15 21.22 2.45
C LEU A 345 31.92 21.67 3.24
N SER A 346 30.79 21.76 2.56
CA SER A 346 29.50 21.97 3.18
C SER A 346 29.08 20.77 4.05
N GLU A 347 28.17 20.98 4.97
CA GLU A 347 27.61 19.88 5.78
C GLU A 347 26.76 18.94 4.92
N LEU A 348 26.14 19.46 3.85
CA LEU A 348 25.42 18.63 2.88
C LEU A 348 26.38 17.58 2.28
N VAL A 349 27.49 18.00 1.69
CA VAL A 349 28.44 17.06 1.05
C VAL A 349 29.00 16.06 2.06
N ARG A 350 29.31 16.47 3.28
CA ARG A 350 29.76 15.54 4.34
C ARG A 350 28.71 14.50 4.67
N ARG A 351 27.44 14.89 4.70
CA ARG A 351 26.31 13.97 4.94
C ARG A 351 26.20 12.96 3.80
N GLU A 352 26.31 13.40 2.55
CA GLU A 352 26.21 12.53 1.37
C GLU A 352 27.40 11.55 1.28
N ILE A 353 28.60 11.96 1.65
CA ILE A 353 29.75 11.05 1.77
C ILE A 353 29.44 9.94 2.79
N ARG A 354 28.98 10.30 3.99
CA ARG A 354 28.58 9.32 5.02
C ARG A 354 27.46 8.37 4.54
N TYR A 355 26.54 8.90 3.75
CA TYR A 355 25.48 8.10 3.16
C TYR A 355 26.04 6.98 2.29
N PHE A 356 26.93 7.29 1.34
CA PHE A 356 27.55 6.28 0.47
C PHE A 356 28.47 5.31 1.26
N GLN A 357 29.21 5.81 2.25
CA GLN A 357 30.01 4.97 3.14
C GLN A 357 29.17 3.93 3.88
N ASN A 358 28.04 4.35 4.43
CA ASN A 358 27.12 3.48 5.17
C ASN A 358 26.45 2.42 4.28
N HIS A 359 26.33 2.69 2.99
CA HIS A 359 25.66 1.82 2.04
C HIS A 359 26.59 1.13 1.04
N ARG A 360 27.91 1.21 1.22
CA ARG A 360 28.90 0.65 0.29
C ARG A 360 28.68 -0.85 -0.02
N GLU A 361 28.22 -1.62 0.96
CA GLU A 361 27.93 -3.06 0.82
C GLU A 361 26.57 -3.34 0.14
N HIS A 362 25.90 -2.31 -0.37
CA HIS A 362 24.60 -2.38 -0.98
C HIS A 362 24.56 -1.70 -2.36
N LEU A 363 25.71 -1.59 -3.03
CA LEU A 363 25.89 -0.92 -4.32
C LEU A 363 26.35 -1.93 -5.38
N HIS A 364 25.59 -3.00 -5.67
CA HIS A 364 25.99 -4.07 -6.58
C HIS A 364 25.15 -4.09 -7.86
N TYR A 365 24.91 -2.91 -8.45
CA TYR A 365 23.95 -2.72 -9.53
C TYR A 365 24.20 -3.57 -10.77
N GLN A 366 25.46 -3.67 -11.23
CA GLN A 366 25.79 -4.47 -12.40
C GLN A 366 25.57 -5.96 -12.15
N ASP A 367 26.07 -6.48 -11.04
CA ASP A 367 25.99 -7.89 -10.69
C ASP A 367 24.53 -8.33 -10.48
N ASN A 368 23.75 -7.50 -9.82
CA ASN A 368 22.35 -7.78 -9.57
C ASN A 368 21.50 -7.64 -10.84
N ALA A 369 21.79 -6.66 -11.70
CA ALA A 369 21.16 -6.53 -13.01
C ALA A 369 21.47 -7.74 -13.91
N ALA A 370 22.71 -8.26 -13.90
CA ALA A 370 23.08 -9.47 -14.64
C ALA A 370 22.31 -10.72 -14.19
N LYS A 371 21.88 -10.77 -12.93
CA LYS A 371 20.98 -11.82 -12.36
C LYS A 371 19.51 -11.54 -12.65
N GLY A 372 19.16 -10.46 -13.36
CA GLY A 372 17.80 -10.05 -13.71
C GLY A 372 17.06 -9.27 -12.61
N PHE A 373 17.72 -8.90 -11.50
CA PHE A 373 17.10 -8.10 -10.45
C PHE A 373 16.88 -6.64 -10.88
N PRO A 374 15.84 -5.97 -10.33
CA PRO A 374 15.65 -4.54 -10.58
C PRO A 374 16.74 -3.73 -9.86
N VAL A 375 17.20 -2.67 -10.49
CA VAL A 375 18.21 -1.77 -9.92
C VAL A 375 17.60 -0.60 -9.16
N GLY A 376 16.29 -0.45 -9.24
CA GLY A 376 15.54 0.64 -8.58
C GLY A 376 14.13 0.23 -8.26
N SER A 377 13.51 1.03 -7.40
CA SER A 377 12.18 0.82 -6.83
C SER A 377 11.04 1.46 -7.66
N GLY A 378 11.18 1.61 -8.97
CA GLY A 378 10.17 2.27 -9.82
C GLY A 378 8.74 1.73 -9.67
N VAL A 379 8.58 0.47 -9.24
CA VAL A 379 7.28 -0.10 -8.86
C VAL A 379 6.75 0.59 -7.61
N MET A 380 7.61 0.88 -6.63
CA MET A 380 7.27 1.56 -5.40
C MET A 380 6.88 3.02 -5.66
N GLU A 381 7.66 3.75 -6.47
CA GLU A 381 7.36 5.14 -6.84
C GLU A 381 5.98 5.26 -7.50
N SER A 382 5.67 4.34 -8.44
CA SER A 382 4.34 4.26 -9.05
C SER A 382 3.25 4.01 -8.00
N GLY A 383 3.52 3.16 -7.01
CA GLY A 383 2.61 2.89 -5.89
C GLY A 383 2.41 4.12 -5.00
N CYS A 384 3.48 4.73 -4.54
CA CYS A 384 3.42 5.94 -3.71
C CYS A 384 2.62 7.05 -4.39
N SER A 385 2.87 7.30 -5.69
CA SER A 385 2.11 8.25 -6.49
C SER A 385 0.61 7.93 -6.54
N GLN A 386 0.24 6.64 -6.69
CA GLN A 386 -1.16 6.23 -6.67
C GLN A 386 -1.80 6.43 -5.30
N PHE A 387 -1.10 6.13 -4.21
CA PHE A 387 -1.61 6.32 -2.85
C PHE A 387 -1.67 7.80 -2.42
N GLN A 388 -0.75 8.64 -2.88
CA GLN A 388 -0.76 10.09 -2.62
C GLN A 388 -1.96 10.81 -3.22
N ASN A 389 -2.40 10.39 -4.40
CA ASN A 389 -3.48 11.03 -5.15
C ASN A 389 -4.87 10.56 -4.71
N ARG A 390 -4.97 9.75 -3.68
CA ARG A 390 -6.19 9.16 -3.13
C ARG A 390 -6.41 9.55 -1.67
#